data_4d57939fd6e9f2d2931f842a84899871
#
_entry.id   4d57939fd6e9f2d2931f842a84899871
#
_cell.length_a   1.000
_cell.length_b   1.000
_cell.length_c   1.000
_cell.angle_alpha   90.00
_cell.angle_beta   90.00
_cell.angle_gamma   90.00
#
_symmetry.space_group_name_H-M   'P 1'
#
loop_
_entity.id
_entity.type
_entity.pdbx_description
1 polymer ?
#
loop_
_entity_poly.entity_id
_entity_poly.type
_entity_poly.pdbx_seq_one_letter_code
_entity_poly.pdbx_strand_id
1 'polypeptide(L)'
;MTLGGKRILVIEDEYYIAADLKRALLREGAVVLGPFNTVAIGLAAATVEPIDVAVVDVNLEGTPSFPIADVLSARGVPYLFLTGYDGITMPDGYRAHPRLAKPFTMEVVLDTLRDLVCPEVAL
;
A
#
# COMPACT_ATOMS: atom_id res chain seq x y z
N MET A 1 10.18 -1.40 -15.23
CA MET A 1 9.78 -0.01 -14.95
C MET A 1 10.21 0.37 -13.54
N THR A 2 10.51 1.62 -13.33
CA THR A 2 11.09 2.09 -12.08
C THR A 2 10.04 2.76 -11.20
N LEU A 3 10.28 2.75 -9.90
CA LEU A 3 9.49 3.49 -8.92
C LEU A 3 10.04 4.91 -8.69
N GLY A 4 11.12 5.26 -9.36
CA GLY A 4 11.75 6.57 -9.21
C GLY A 4 10.78 7.72 -9.47
N GLY A 5 10.74 8.67 -8.53
CA GLY A 5 9.85 9.83 -8.60
C GLY A 5 8.38 9.55 -8.30
N LYS A 6 7.98 8.29 -8.15
CA LYS A 6 6.60 7.93 -7.84
C LYS A 6 6.26 8.27 -6.40
N ARG A 7 5.07 8.80 -6.18
CA ARG A 7 4.57 9.14 -4.85
C ARG A 7 3.83 7.94 -4.29
N ILE A 8 4.38 7.34 -3.25
CA ILE A 8 3.90 6.08 -2.71
C ILE A 8 3.42 6.27 -1.27
N LEU A 9 2.13 6.06 -1.07
CA LEU A 9 1.51 6.10 0.25
C LEU A 9 1.77 4.79 0.96
N VAL A 10 2.27 4.84 2.19
CA VAL A 10 2.54 3.66 3.02
C VAL A 10 1.70 3.74 4.29
N ILE A 11 0.84 2.75 4.49
CA ILE A 11 -0.01 2.61 5.67
C ILE A 11 0.35 1.29 6.35
N GLU A 12 1.06 1.36 7.47
CA GLU A 12 1.57 0.19 8.19
C GLU A 12 1.85 0.57 9.64
N ASP A 13 1.34 -0.20 10.59
CA ASP A 13 1.52 0.06 12.02
C ASP A 13 2.69 -0.70 12.64
N GLU A 14 3.15 -1.78 12.03
CA GLU A 14 4.31 -2.52 12.54
C GLU A 14 5.60 -1.77 12.22
N TYR A 15 6.27 -1.31 13.26
CA TYR A 15 7.43 -0.43 13.16
C TYR A 15 8.50 -0.94 12.20
N TYR A 16 8.92 -2.21 12.34
CA TYR A 16 10.01 -2.74 11.52
C TYR A 16 9.60 -2.93 10.06
N ILE A 17 8.38 -3.34 9.81
CA ILE A 17 7.87 -3.46 8.44
C ILE A 17 7.76 -2.09 7.80
N ALA A 18 7.22 -1.12 8.51
CA ALA A 18 7.10 0.26 8.03
C ALA A 18 8.46 0.86 7.69
N ALA A 19 9.45 0.65 8.56
CA ALA A 19 10.81 1.13 8.34
C ALA A 19 11.48 0.47 7.13
N ASP A 20 11.29 -0.84 6.97
CA ASP A 20 11.85 -1.58 5.84
C ASP A 20 11.21 -1.15 4.52
N LEU A 21 9.89 -0.96 4.50
CA LEU A 21 9.17 -0.45 3.32
C LEU A 21 9.70 0.93 2.92
N LYS A 22 9.79 1.85 3.88
CA LYS A 22 10.30 3.20 3.62
C LYS A 22 11.71 3.16 3.05
N ARG A 23 12.59 2.38 3.68
CA ARG A 23 13.98 2.26 3.24
C ARG A 23 14.08 1.71 1.82
N ALA A 24 13.34 0.64 1.54
CA ALA A 24 13.36 0.01 0.22
C ALA A 24 12.83 0.98 -0.86
N LEU A 25 11.76 1.69 -0.58
CA LEU A 25 11.18 2.64 -1.53
C LEU A 25 12.09 3.84 -1.77
N LEU A 26 12.71 4.37 -0.74
CA LEU A 26 13.68 5.47 -0.89
C LEU A 26 14.88 5.06 -1.74
N ARG A 27 15.34 3.82 -1.61
CA ARG A 27 16.41 3.29 -2.46
C ARG A 27 16.03 3.24 -3.93
N GLU A 28 14.75 3.04 -4.22
CA GLU A 28 14.24 3.06 -5.59
C GLU A 28 14.02 4.47 -6.13
N GLY A 29 14.30 5.49 -5.34
CA GLY A 29 14.09 6.88 -5.74
C GLY A 29 12.65 7.36 -5.62
N ALA A 30 11.80 6.61 -4.94
CA ALA A 30 10.40 6.98 -4.74
C ALA A 30 10.25 8.10 -3.70
N VAL A 31 9.15 8.83 -3.79
CA VAL A 31 8.72 9.76 -2.74
C VAL A 31 7.79 8.99 -1.82
N VAL A 32 8.14 8.88 -0.54
CA VAL A 32 7.36 8.11 0.44
C VAL A 32 6.47 9.05 1.24
N LEU A 33 5.16 8.76 1.21
CA LEU A 33 4.16 9.45 2.04
C LEU A 33 3.85 8.56 3.23
N GLY A 34 4.28 8.95 4.38
CA GLY A 34 4.21 8.15 5.61
C GLY A 34 5.57 7.53 5.96
N PRO A 35 5.59 6.36 6.60
CA PRO A 35 4.45 5.48 6.93
C PRO A 35 3.49 6.07 7.95
N PHE A 36 2.20 5.89 7.70
CA PHE A 36 1.14 6.27 8.63
C PHE A 36 0.64 5.02 9.34
N ASN A 37 0.36 5.12 10.64
CA ASN A 37 0.08 3.96 11.47
C ASN A 37 -1.35 3.87 11.97
N THR A 38 -2.21 4.81 11.63
CA THR A 38 -3.62 4.77 12.01
C THR A 38 -4.52 4.97 10.80
N VAL A 39 -5.76 4.49 10.90
CA VAL A 39 -6.76 4.70 9.85
C VAL A 39 -7.06 6.18 9.67
N ALA A 40 -7.19 6.94 10.74
CA ALA A 40 -7.54 8.36 10.66
C ALA A 40 -6.49 9.17 9.90
N ILE A 41 -5.21 9.00 10.24
CA ILE A 41 -4.11 9.74 9.59
C ILE A 41 -3.94 9.26 8.15
N GLY A 42 -4.00 7.95 7.93
CA GLY A 42 -3.88 7.36 6.61
C GLY A 42 -5.01 7.80 5.68
N LEU A 43 -6.23 7.85 6.21
CA LEU A 43 -7.40 8.30 5.45
C LEU A 43 -7.27 9.76 5.03
N ALA A 44 -6.80 10.62 5.93
CA ALA A 44 -6.57 12.03 5.61
C ALA A 44 -5.56 12.18 4.48
N ALA A 45 -4.44 11.46 4.54
CA ALA A 45 -3.42 11.48 3.49
C ALA A 45 -3.96 10.94 2.17
N ALA A 46 -4.69 9.81 2.22
CA ALA A 46 -5.28 9.19 1.03
C ALA A 46 -6.27 10.12 0.32
N THR A 47 -6.91 11.00 1.08
CA THR A 47 -7.94 11.91 0.54
C THR A 47 -7.33 13.11 -0.19
N VAL A 48 -6.22 13.67 0.32
CA VAL A 48 -5.73 14.97 -0.15
C VAL A 48 -4.40 14.92 -0.91
N GLU A 49 -3.55 13.93 -0.64
CA GLU A 49 -2.21 13.91 -1.23
C GLU A 49 -2.22 13.39 -2.68
N PRO A 50 -1.34 13.91 -3.55
CA PRO A 50 -1.10 13.26 -4.84
C PRO A 50 -0.41 11.92 -4.60
N ILE A 51 -0.97 10.84 -5.13
CA ILE A 51 -0.51 9.47 -4.89
C ILE A 51 -0.51 8.71 -6.21
N ASP A 52 0.60 8.04 -6.51
CA ASP A 52 0.69 7.17 -7.69
C ASP A 52 0.30 5.72 -7.37
N VAL A 53 0.66 5.23 -6.19
CA VAL A 53 0.34 3.89 -5.73
C VAL A 53 0.42 3.85 -4.20
N ALA A 54 -0.28 2.90 -3.58
CA ALA A 54 -0.27 2.76 -2.13
C ALA A 54 0.01 1.33 -1.69
N VAL A 55 0.61 1.20 -0.51
CA VAL A 55 0.77 -0.05 0.23
C VAL A 55 -0.02 0.10 1.52
N VAL A 56 -0.99 -0.76 1.74
CA VAL A 56 -1.96 -0.61 2.82
C VAL A 56 -2.08 -1.91 3.62
N ASP A 57 -1.69 -1.88 4.89
CA ASP A 57 -1.97 -3.00 5.79
C ASP A 57 -3.48 -3.08 6.02
N VAL A 58 -4.04 -4.27 5.89
CA VAL A 58 -5.48 -4.50 6.11
C VAL A 58 -5.87 -4.20 7.56
N ASN A 59 -4.97 -4.50 8.50
CA ASN A 59 -5.22 -4.35 9.92
C ASN A 59 -4.26 -3.34 10.55
N LEU A 60 -4.81 -2.23 11.04
CA LEU A 60 -4.07 -1.20 11.76
C LEU A 60 -4.47 -1.25 13.23
N GLU A 61 -3.72 -2.01 14.04
CA GLU A 61 -3.95 -2.18 15.47
C GLU A 61 -5.39 -2.62 15.78
N GLY A 62 -5.87 -3.62 15.04
CA GLY A 62 -7.23 -4.15 15.23
C GLY A 62 -8.31 -3.43 14.44
N THR A 63 -7.98 -2.33 13.76
CA THR A 63 -8.95 -1.56 12.97
C THR A 63 -8.75 -1.85 11.48
N PRO A 64 -9.76 -2.36 10.78
CA PRO A 64 -9.66 -2.59 9.34
C PRO A 64 -9.43 -1.29 8.57
N SER A 65 -8.56 -1.35 7.55
CA SER A 65 -8.20 -0.18 6.74
C SER A 65 -9.03 -0.02 5.48
N PHE A 66 -10.14 -0.73 5.34
CA PHE A 66 -10.97 -0.67 4.14
C PHE A 66 -11.46 0.73 3.77
N PRO A 67 -11.75 1.63 4.72
CA PRO A 67 -12.09 3.02 4.34
C PRO A 67 -11.01 3.72 3.53
N ILE A 68 -9.74 3.42 3.81
CA ILE A 68 -8.62 3.97 3.04
C ILE A 68 -8.64 3.40 1.61
N ALA A 69 -8.84 2.10 1.49
CA ALA A 69 -8.94 1.44 0.18
C ALA A 69 -10.08 2.01 -0.65
N ASP A 70 -11.22 2.30 -0.02
CA ASP A 70 -12.39 2.86 -0.70
C ASP A 70 -12.07 4.23 -1.30
N VAL A 71 -11.36 5.10 -0.56
CA VAL A 71 -10.94 6.41 -1.04
C VAL A 71 -9.94 6.26 -2.20
N LEU A 72 -8.97 5.37 -2.07
CA LEU A 72 -7.99 5.13 -3.13
C LEU A 72 -8.68 4.64 -4.41
N SER A 73 -9.62 3.70 -4.29
CA SER A 73 -10.38 3.20 -5.42
C SER A 73 -11.20 4.31 -6.09
N ALA A 74 -11.86 5.14 -5.30
CA ALA A 74 -12.64 6.27 -5.82
C ALA A 74 -11.77 7.27 -6.58
N ARG A 75 -10.51 7.42 -6.19
CA ARG A 75 -9.54 8.31 -6.85
C ARG A 75 -8.81 7.65 -8.01
N GLY A 76 -9.04 6.37 -8.27
CA GLY A 76 -8.32 5.63 -9.30
C GLY A 76 -6.87 5.34 -8.96
N VAL A 77 -6.51 5.35 -7.68
CA VAL A 77 -5.15 5.06 -7.21
C VAL A 77 -5.03 3.55 -6.97
N PRO A 78 -4.11 2.86 -7.67
CA PRO A 78 -3.88 1.45 -7.40
C PRO A 78 -3.23 1.23 -6.05
N TYR A 79 -3.53 0.10 -5.41
CA TYR A 79 -2.97 -0.19 -4.11
C TYR A 79 -2.75 -1.69 -3.92
N LEU A 80 -1.80 -2.01 -3.02
CA LEU A 80 -1.44 -3.34 -2.61
C LEU A 80 -1.82 -3.51 -1.14
N PHE A 81 -2.63 -4.55 -0.82
CA PHE A 81 -2.90 -4.89 0.56
C PHE A 81 -1.80 -5.78 1.14
N LEU A 82 -1.43 -5.51 2.39
CA LEU A 82 -0.62 -6.41 3.20
C LEU A 82 -1.53 -7.09 4.21
N THR A 83 -1.47 -8.42 4.29
CA THR A 83 -2.34 -9.21 5.16
C THR A 83 -1.52 -10.03 6.14
N GLY A 84 -2.01 -10.18 7.38
CA GLY A 84 -1.40 -11.01 8.39
C GLY A 84 -2.37 -12.08 8.90
N TYR A 85 -1.99 -12.75 9.99
CA TYR A 85 -2.83 -13.76 10.64
C TYR A 85 -3.66 -13.11 11.76
N ASP A 86 -4.31 -12.01 11.46
CA ASP A 86 -4.98 -11.17 12.45
C ASP A 86 -6.47 -11.40 12.55
N GLY A 87 -7.01 -12.36 11.79
CA GLY A 87 -8.42 -12.71 11.83
C GLY A 87 -9.34 -11.79 11.07
N ILE A 88 -8.81 -10.75 10.40
CA ILE A 88 -9.64 -9.89 9.59
C ILE A 88 -9.99 -10.59 8.28
N THR A 89 -11.29 -10.75 8.05
CA THR A 89 -11.80 -11.34 6.81
C THR A 89 -11.85 -10.28 5.71
N MET A 90 -11.28 -10.61 4.56
CA MET A 90 -11.33 -9.75 3.39
C MET A 90 -12.70 -9.85 2.72
N PRO A 91 -13.50 -8.77 2.68
CA PRO A 91 -14.76 -8.80 1.94
C PRO A 91 -14.54 -9.02 0.44
N ASP A 92 -15.55 -9.59 -0.23
CA ASP A 92 -15.43 -9.95 -1.65
C ASP A 92 -15.05 -8.78 -2.55
N GLY A 93 -15.54 -7.59 -2.24
CA GLY A 93 -15.24 -6.39 -3.04
C GLY A 93 -13.76 -6.01 -3.10
N TYR A 94 -12.93 -6.54 -2.20
CA TYR A 94 -11.50 -6.24 -2.16
C TYR A 94 -10.63 -7.37 -2.68
N ARG A 95 -11.20 -8.54 -2.96
CA ARG A 95 -10.44 -9.74 -3.34
C ARG A 95 -9.79 -9.65 -4.70
N ALA A 96 -10.28 -8.80 -5.58
CA ALA A 96 -9.70 -8.59 -6.89
C ALA A 96 -8.41 -7.77 -6.86
N HIS A 97 -8.14 -7.07 -5.75
CA HIS A 97 -6.93 -6.26 -5.62
C HIS A 97 -5.74 -7.13 -5.22
N PRO A 98 -4.53 -6.74 -5.66
CA PRO A 98 -3.32 -7.46 -5.24
C PRO A 98 -3.14 -7.42 -3.74
N ARG A 99 -2.66 -8.53 -3.19
CA ARG A 99 -2.37 -8.65 -1.77
C ARG A 99 -1.19 -9.55 -1.54
N LEU A 100 -0.42 -9.26 -0.50
CA LEU A 100 0.70 -10.07 -0.06
C LEU A 100 0.51 -10.44 1.39
N ALA A 101 0.66 -11.73 1.70
CA ALA A 101 0.60 -12.22 3.07
C ALA A 101 1.94 -12.02 3.77
N LYS A 102 1.89 -11.62 5.03
CA LYS A 102 3.09 -11.57 5.89
C LYS A 102 3.48 -12.99 6.33
N PRO A 103 4.75 -13.35 6.37
CA PRO A 103 5.90 -12.55 5.98
C PRO A 103 6.10 -12.53 4.46
N PHE A 104 6.59 -11.41 3.96
CA PHE A 104 6.90 -11.22 2.53
C PHE A 104 8.33 -10.68 2.40
N THR A 105 8.86 -10.71 1.18
CA THR A 105 10.15 -10.08 0.89
C THR A 105 9.92 -8.69 0.32
N MET A 106 10.88 -7.79 0.53
CA MET A 106 10.81 -6.46 -0.08
C MET A 106 10.85 -6.54 -1.60
N GLU A 107 11.57 -7.52 -2.15
CA GLU A 107 11.63 -7.73 -3.59
C GLU A 107 10.24 -7.97 -4.19
N VAL A 108 9.43 -8.82 -3.55
CA VAL A 108 8.06 -9.10 -4.02
C VAL A 108 7.19 -7.85 -3.91
N VAL A 109 7.33 -7.08 -2.84
CA VAL A 109 6.59 -5.81 -2.69
C VAL A 109 6.95 -4.85 -3.81
N LEU A 110 8.24 -4.65 -4.06
CA LEU A 110 8.71 -3.73 -5.10
C LEU A 110 8.24 -4.15 -6.48
N ASP A 111 8.32 -5.44 -6.80
CA ASP A 111 7.86 -5.96 -8.09
C ASP A 111 6.36 -5.74 -8.27
N THR A 112 5.57 -6.00 -7.23
CA THR A 112 4.13 -5.78 -7.28
C THR A 112 3.80 -4.29 -7.49
N LEU A 113 4.50 -3.41 -6.79
CA LEU A 113 4.28 -1.96 -6.95
C LEU A 113 4.66 -1.48 -8.35
N ARG A 114 5.75 -1.99 -8.91
CA ARG A 114 6.14 -1.65 -10.29
C ARG A 114 5.06 -2.05 -11.28
N ASP A 115 4.48 -3.24 -11.12
CA ASP A 115 3.39 -3.70 -11.97
C ASP A 115 2.15 -2.81 -11.84
N LEU A 116 1.87 -2.32 -10.64
CA LEU A 116 0.72 -1.45 -10.41
C LEU A 116 0.87 -0.06 -11.00
N VAL A 117 2.07 0.52 -10.94
CA VAL A 117 2.29 1.88 -11.49
C VAL A 117 2.47 1.88 -13.00
N CYS A 118 2.86 0.76 -13.56
CA CYS A 118 3.08 0.60 -15.00
C CYS A 118 2.47 -0.71 -15.45
N PRO A 119 1.12 -0.82 -15.46
CA PRO A 119 0.48 -2.05 -15.92
C PRO A 119 0.86 -2.30 -17.37
N GLU A 120 1.17 -3.55 -17.70
CA GLU A 120 1.42 -3.93 -19.07
C GLU A 120 0.20 -3.63 -19.91
N VAL A 121 0.42 -2.89 -20.98
CA VAL A 121 -0.63 -2.69 -21.96
C VAL A 121 -0.66 -3.93 -22.84
N ALA A 122 -1.73 -4.69 -22.75
CA ALA A 122 -1.95 -5.80 -23.68
C ALA A 122 -2.18 -5.22 -25.07
N LEU A 123 -1.28 -5.51 -25.95
CA LEU A 123 -1.39 -5.09 -27.34
C LEU A 123 -2.11 -6.15 -28.17
#